data_30bb12b880db00c32265b44a84c87c6b
#
_entry.id   30bb12b880db00c32265b44a84c87c6b
#
_cell.length_a   1.000
_cell.length_b   1.000
_cell.length_c   1.000
_cell.angle_alpha   90.00
_cell.angle_beta   90.00
_cell.angle_gamma   90.00
#
_symmetry.space_group_name_H-M   'P 1'
#
loop_
_entity.id
_entity.type
_entity.pdbx_description
1 polymer ?
#
loop_
_entity_poly.entity_id
_entity_poly.type
_entity_poly.pdbx_seq_one_letter_code
_entity_poly.pdbx_strand_id
1 'polypeptide(L)'
;RQAEKENCVTSPSTVMIDFAALLVDTVDCADWAFFAKNGNDVTTGAIMCARAYTHRKKIVFFKGYYHGVSPWTQKVDYPGVLEEDVMHNLYVDRNDFDKLAETFERYKGQIAAVIAQPYMHGNFMDNQMPLPGFWQKVRKLCTDNDVVLIIDDVRAGFRMDLAGSDHYFGFQADMICFCKALANGYNVSALCGRDFLKNSMSSLSYTGSYWMS
;
A
#
# COMPACT_ATOMS: atom_id res chain seq x y z
N ARG A 1 -13.07 -24.90 15.16
CA ARG A 1 -12.10 -25.77 14.41
C ARG A 1 -10.75 -25.09 14.26
N GLN A 2 -10.69 -23.82 13.83
CA GLN A 2 -9.41 -23.11 13.67
C GLN A 2 -8.76 -22.78 15.03
N ALA A 3 -9.54 -22.33 16.01
CA ALA A 3 -9.06 -22.05 17.36
C ALA A 3 -8.51 -23.28 18.10
N GLU A 4 -8.91 -24.50 17.69
CA GLU A 4 -8.36 -25.77 18.19
C GLU A 4 -6.97 -26.07 17.60
N LYS A 5 -6.64 -25.48 16.47
CA LYS A 5 -5.35 -25.65 15.79
C LYS A 5 -4.35 -24.58 16.22
N GLU A 6 -4.75 -23.33 16.16
CA GLU A 6 -3.87 -22.18 16.41
C GLU A 6 -4.67 -20.92 16.69
N ASN A 7 -4.18 -20.08 17.60
CA ASN A 7 -4.69 -18.75 17.84
C ASN A 7 -3.61 -17.87 18.48
N CYS A 8 -3.39 -16.66 17.95
CA CYS A 8 -2.45 -15.67 18.47
C CYS A 8 -1.03 -16.21 18.68
N VAL A 9 -0.52 -17.03 17.76
CA VAL A 9 0.83 -17.58 17.82
C VAL A 9 1.87 -16.60 17.29
N THR A 10 3.12 -16.77 17.69
CA THR A 10 4.25 -15.97 17.24
C THR A 10 5.01 -16.57 16.05
N SER A 11 4.63 -17.79 15.66
CA SER A 11 5.20 -18.50 14.51
C SER A 11 4.16 -18.68 13.41
N PRO A 12 4.58 -18.77 12.14
CA PRO A 12 3.66 -19.02 11.03
C PRO A 12 2.92 -20.35 11.21
N SER A 13 1.60 -20.33 10.98
CA SER A 13 0.78 -21.53 10.91
C SER A 13 0.74 -22.10 9.50
N THR A 14 0.32 -23.37 9.35
CA THR A 14 0.10 -23.98 8.04
C THR A 14 -0.95 -23.22 7.23
N VAL A 15 -2.01 -22.73 7.90
CA VAL A 15 -3.06 -21.92 7.25
C VAL A 15 -2.50 -20.61 6.72
N MET A 16 -1.58 -19.98 7.44
CA MET A 16 -0.93 -18.76 6.99
C MET A 16 -0.06 -19.00 5.75
N ILE A 17 0.66 -20.13 5.71
CA ILE A 17 1.48 -20.52 4.56
C ILE A 17 0.58 -20.78 3.33
N ASP A 18 -0.50 -21.54 3.50
CA ASP A 18 -1.46 -21.81 2.43
C ASP A 18 -2.13 -20.53 1.92
N PHE A 19 -2.44 -19.61 2.83
CA PHE A 19 -3.03 -18.32 2.46
C PHE A 19 -2.04 -17.40 1.73
N ALA A 20 -0.77 -17.40 2.13
CA ALA A 20 0.28 -16.69 1.41
C ALA A 20 0.45 -17.23 -0.02
N ALA A 21 0.48 -18.56 -0.18
CA ALA A 21 0.54 -19.18 -1.49
C ALA A 21 -0.67 -18.81 -2.36
N LEU A 22 -1.88 -18.85 -1.80
CA LEU A 22 -3.10 -18.44 -2.52
C LEU A 22 -3.04 -16.99 -2.97
N LEU A 23 -2.53 -16.06 -2.14
CA LEU A 23 -2.40 -14.66 -2.53
C LEU A 23 -1.38 -14.48 -3.64
N VAL A 24 -0.24 -15.16 -3.57
CA VAL A 24 0.79 -15.13 -4.61
C VAL A 24 0.25 -15.70 -5.94
N ASP A 25 -0.55 -16.74 -5.90
CA ASP A 25 -1.16 -17.33 -7.10
C ASP A 25 -2.29 -16.46 -7.69
N THR A 26 -2.90 -15.60 -6.89
CA THR A 26 -4.11 -14.86 -7.29
C THR A 26 -3.81 -13.40 -7.67
N VAL A 27 -2.92 -12.74 -6.95
CA VAL A 27 -2.65 -11.29 -7.09
C VAL A 27 -1.51 -11.06 -8.06
N ASP A 28 -1.75 -10.28 -9.10
CA ASP A 28 -0.84 -10.11 -10.24
C ASP A 28 0.56 -9.58 -9.88
N CYS A 29 0.67 -8.69 -8.91
CA CYS A 29 1.95 -8.13 -8.44
C CYS A 29 2.57 -8.86 -7.23
N ALA A 30 2.02 -10.00 -6.81
CA ALA A 30 2.43 -10.68 -5.59
C ALA A 30 3.47 -11.79 -5.84
N ASP A 31 4.71 -11.57 -5.45
CA ASP A 31 5.73 -12.60 -5.32
C ASP A 31 5.89 -13.06 -3.86
N TRP A 32 5.32 -12.31 -2.90
CA TRP A 32 5.30 -12.60 -1.46
C TRP A 32 4.10 -11.92 -0.80
N ALA A 33 3.76 -12.41 0.41
CA ALA A 33 2.75 -11.80 1.27
C ALA A 33 3.26 -11.65 2.71
N PHE A 34 2.91 -10.52 3.35
CA PHE A 34 3.11 -10.22 4.76
C PHE A 34 1.75 -9.96 5.39
N PHE A 35 1.46 -10.55 6.56
CA PHE A 35 0.16 -10.45 7.21
C PHE A 35 0.20 -9.52 8.43
N ALA A 36 -0.91 -8.83 8.66
CA ALA A 36 -1.17 -7.99 9.82
C ALA A 36 -2.68 -7.97 10.13
N LYS A 37 -3.13 -7.09 11.03
CA LYS A 37 -4.51 -7.07 11.51
C LYS A 37 -5.41 -6.08 10.81
N ASN A 38 -4.87 -4.95 10.38
CA ASN A 38 -5.68 -3.88 9.81
C ASN A 38 -4.96 -3.17 8.65
N GLY A 39 -5.73 -2.34 7.90
CA GLY A 39 -5.20 -1.65 6.73
C GLY A 39 -4.07 -0.68 7.05
N ASN A 40 -4.11 -0.04 8.23
CA ASN A 40 -3.05 0.88 8.65
C ASN A 40 -1.70 0.18 8.89
N ASP A 41 -1.72 -1.06 9.34
CA ASP A 41 -0.50 -1.84 9.52
C ASP A 41 0.19 -2.08 8.18
N VAL A 42 -0.55 -2.56 7.19
CA VAL A 42 0.03 -2.89 5.87
C VAL A 42 0.42 -1.65 5.08
N THR A 43 -0.31 -0.54 5.17
CA THR A 43 0.10 0.72 4.52
C THR A 43 1.38 1.28 5.17
N THR A 44 1.50 1.21 6.50
CA THR A 44 2.72 1.60 7.22
C THR A 44 3.88 0.69 6.85
N GLY A 45 3.69 -0.63 6.84
CA GLY A 45 4.71 -1.59 6.41
C GLY A 45 5.19 -1.33 4.98
N ALA A 46 4.28 -1.02 4.05
CA ALA A 46 4.62 -0.71 2.68
C ALA A 46 5.51 0.55 2.56
N ILE A 47 5.19 1.62 3.29
CA ILE A 47 6.01 2.84 3.31
C ILE A 47 7.39 2.58 3.92
N MET A 48 7.45 1.83 5.02
CA MET A 48 8.73 1.46 5.64
C MET A 48 9.58 0.63 4.67
N CYS A 49 8.98 -0.35 4.00
CA CYS A 49 9.64 -1.18 2.99
C CYS A 49 10.19 -0.33 1.83
N ALA A 50 9.39 0.57 1.28
CA ALA A 50 9.82 1.46 0.19
C ALA A 50 10.98 2.37 0.59
N ARG A 51 10.94 2.93 1.82
CA ARG A 51 12.05 3.73 2.36
C ARG A 51 13.31 2.91 2.59
N ALA A 52 13.18 1.68 3.11
CA ALA A 52 14.32 0.78 3.31
C ALA A 52 14.96 0.37 1.98
N TYR A 53 14.16 0.09 0.97
CA TYR A 53 14.64 -0.29 -0.36
C TYR A 53 15.33 0.86 -1.09
N THR A 54 14.69 2.02 -1.15
CA THR A 54 15.19 3.17 -1.93
C THR A 54 16.22 4.01 -1.21
N HIS A 55 16.34 3.90 0.13
CA HIS A 55 17.10 4.80 1.02
C HIS A 55 16.66 6.27 0.89
N ARG A 56 15.43 6.51 0.44
CA ARG A 56 14.83 7.85 0.25
C ARG A 56 13.75 8.09 1.30
N LYS A 57 13.37 9.36 1.51
CA LYS A 57 12.47 9.74 2.62
C LYS A 57 11.08 10.17 2.18
N LYS A 58 10.98 10.84 1.01
CA LYS A 58 9.73 11.49 0.60
C LYS A 58 8.72 10.50 0.05
N ILE A 59 7.45 10.74 0.36
CA ILE A 59 6.31 9.95 -0.13
C ILE A 59 5.34 10.89 -0.82
N VAL A 60 4.89 10.51 -2.00
CA VAL A 60 3.85 11.23 -2.74
C VAL A 60 2.49 10.64 -2.41
N PHE A 61 1.56 11.52 -2.06
CA PHE A 61 0.16 11.24 -1.79
C PHE A 61 -0.73 12.02 -2.77
N PHE A 62 -1.85 11.43 -3.14
CA PHE A 62 -2.90 12.19 -3.82
C PHE A 62 -3.86 12.80 -2.79
N LYS A 63 -4.20 14.09 -2.95
CA LYS A 63 -5.08 14.81 -2.03
C LYS A 63 -6.45 14.17 -1.92
N GLY A 64 -6.97 14.10 -0.71
CA GLY A 64 -8.28 13.54 -0.40
C GLY A 64 -8.33 12.03 -0.28
N TYR A 65 -7.22 11.31 -0.42
CA TYR A 65 -7.14 9.89 -0.12
C TYR A 65 -6.97 9.63 1.38
N TYR A 66 -7.36 8.44 1.81
CA TYR A 66 -7.25 7.99 3.19
C TYR A 66 -6.42 6.70 3.22
N HIS A 67 -5.32 6.70 3.95
CA HIS A 67 -4.38 5.57 4.04
C HIS A 67 -4.21 5.02 5.46
N GLY A 68 -5.10 5.35 6.38
CA GLY A 68 -5.07 4.90 7.77
C GLY A 68 -5.04 6.03 8.78
N VAL A 69 -4.65 5.71 10.02
CA VAL A 69 -4.70 6.62 11.16
C VAL A 69 -3.33 6.95 11.76
N SER A 70 -2.26 6.38 11.22
CA SER A 70 -0.91 6.75 11.67
C SER A 70 -0.64 8.23 11.41
N PRO A 71 0.07 8.95 12.30
CA PRO A 71 0.31 10.39 12.15
C PRO A 71 0.84 10.78 10.77
N TRP A 72 1.75 10.01 10.18
CA TRP A 72 2.32 10.25 8.85
C TRP A 72 1.29 10.22 7.70
N THR A 73 0.07 9.64 7.91
CA THR A 73 -1.00 9.62 6.91
C THR A 73 -1.98 10.80 7.06
N GLN A 74 -1.87 11.53 8.14
CA GLN A 74 -2.80 12.59 8.49
C GLN A 74 -2.37 13.94 7.91
N LYS A 75 -3.19 14.96 8.11
CA LYS A 75 -2.85 16.35 7.75
C LYS A 75 -2.25 17.05 8.96
N VAL A 76 -1.30 17.94 8.74
CA VAL A 76 -0.61 18.70 9.78
C VAL A 76 -1.54 19.54 10.67
N ASP A 77 -2.67 19.96 10.14
CA ASP A 77 -3.68 20.75 10.86
C ASP A 77 -4.63 19.91 11.73
N TYR A 78 -4.47 18.57 11.71
CA TYR A 78 -5.29 17.71 12.56
C TYR A 78 -4.72 17.63 13.99
N PRO A 79 -5.59 17.70 15.02
CA PRO A 79 -5.15 17.60 16.41
C PRO A 79 -4.32 16.34 16.67
N GLY A 80 -3.16 16.52 17.28
CA GLY A 80 -2.25 15.43 17.63
C GLY A 80 -1.29 14.98 16.53
N VAL A 81 -1.29 15.62 15.38
CA VAL A 81 -0.32 15.41 14.30
C VAL A 81 0.78 16.47 14.41
N LEU A 82 2.03 16.04 14.43
CA LEU A 82 3.19 16.94 14.47
C LEU A 82 3.65 17.25 13.04
N GLU A 83 4.29 18.40 12.86
CA GLU A 83 4.89 18.79 11.59
C GLU A 83 5.94 17.76 11.14
N GLU A 84 6.69 17.24 12.09
CA GLU A 84 7.71 16.19 11.90
C GLU A 84 7.14 14.88 11.35
N ASP A 85 5.90 14.53 11.70
CA ASP A 85 5.24 13.32 11.21
C ASP A 85 5.02 13.37 9.69
N VAL A 86 4.76 14.56 9.14
CA VAL A 86 4.35 14.77 7.76
C VAL A 86 5.35 15.55 6.90
N MET A 87 6.48 15.98 7.46
CA MET A 87 7.48 16.81 6.77
C MET A 87 8.07 16.18 5.50
N HIS A 88 7.93 14.88 5.35
CA HIS A 88 8.40 14.15 4.18
C HIS A 88 7.28 13.82 3.18
N ASN A 89 6.06 14.27 3.42
CA ASN A 89 4.91 14.04 2.56
C ASN A 89 4.84 15.09 1.45
N LEU A 90 4.57 14.65 0.24
CA LEU A 90 4.31 15.49 -0.92
C LEU A 90 2.88 15.24 -1.39
N TYR A 91 2.13 16.29 -1.66
CA TYR A 91 0.72 16.17 -2.01
C TYR A 91 0.48 16.68 -3.43
N VAL A 92 -0.14 15.84 -4.25
CA VAL A 92 -0.50 16.14 -5.65
C VAL A 92 -2.01 16.02 -5.81
N ASP A 93 -2.60 16.84 -6.65
CA ASP A 93 -4.03 16.72 -6.96
C ASP A 93 -4.30 15.45 -7.79
N ARG A 94 -5.47 14.88 -7.62
CA ARG A 94 -5.86 13.65 -8.32
C ARG A 94 -6.00 13.89 -9.81
N ASN A 95 -5.64 12.89 -10.61
CA ASN A 95 -5.66 12.96 -12.06
C ASN A 95 -4.80 14.07 -12.67
N ASP A 96 -4.00 14.76 -11.87
CA ASP A 96 -3.03 15.78 -12.33
C ASP A 96 -1.67 15.13 -12.55
N PHE A 97 -1.51 14.50 -13.70
CA PHE A 97 -0.24 13.85 -14.07
C PHE A 97 0.89 14.86 -14.26
N ASP A 98 0.59 16.05 -14.80
CA ASP A 98 1.61 17.07 -15.06
C ASP A 98 2.20 17.58 -13.75
N LYS A 99 1.35 17.81 -12.76
CA LYS A 99 1.80 18.18 -11.40
C LYS A 99 2.59 17.06 -10.71
N LEU A 100 2.22 15.81 -10.95
CA LEU A 100 3.00 14.68 -10.47
C LEU A 100 4.39 14.67 -11.10
N ALA A 101 4.49 14.84 -12.40
CA ALA A 101 5.77 14.89 -13.13
C ALA A 101 6.65 16.06 -12.67
N GLU A 102 6.09 17.28 -12.51
CA GLU A 102 6.81 18.42 -11.91
C GLU A 102 7.34 18.11 -10.50
N THR A 103 6.54 17.37 -9.70
CA THR A 103 6.95 16.97 -8.35
C THR A 103 8.13 16.01 -8.39
N PHE A 104 8.14 15.07 -9.34
CA PHE A 104 9.25 14.14 -9.53
C PHE A 104 10.54 14.87 -9.95
N GLU A 105 10.46 15.81 -10.86
CA GLU A 105 11.62 16.62 -11.25
C GLU A 105 12.14 17.47 -10.09
N ARG A 106 11.24 18.15 -9.36
CA ARG A 106 11.61 19.00 -8.21
C ARG A 106 12.29 18.22 -7.09
N TYR A 107 11.89 16.98 -6.85
CA TYR A 107 12.40 16.13 -5.77
C TYR A 107 13.14 14.90 -6.29
N LYS A 108 13.80 15.03 -7.45
CA LYS A 108 14.55 13.96 -8.10
C LYS A 108 15.51 13.27 -7.14
N GLY A 109 15.46 11.93 -7.09
CA GLY A 109 16.28 11.12 -6.21
C GLY A 109 15.91 11.18 -4.71
N GLN A 110 14.82 11.84 -4.32
CA GLN A 110 14.39 11.96 -2.92
C GLN A 110 13.07 11.21 -2.63
N ILE A 111 12.30 10.87 -3.66
CA ILE A 111 11.00 10.20 -3.53
C ILE A 111 11.24 8.70 -3.39
N ALA A 112 10.75 8.12 -2.28
CA ALA A 112 10.79 6.69 -2.01
C ALA A 112 9.62 5.97 -2.68
N ALA A 113 8.42 6.53 -2.57
CA ALA A 113 7.22 5.91 -3.10
C ALA A 113 6.14 6.91 -3.49
N VAL A 114 5.25 6.47 -4.37
CA VAL A 114 3.89 6.98 -4.53
C VAL A 114 2.97 5.98 -3.86
N ILE A 115 2.08 6.45 -2.96
CA ILE A 115 1.00 5.63 -2.41
C ILE A 115 -0.34 6.21 -2.82
N ALA A 116 -1.23 5.36 -3.33
CA ALA A 116 -2.51 5.79 -3.83
C ALA A 116 -3.59 4.72 -3.73
N GLN A 117 -4.82 5.15 -3.54
CA GLN A 117 -5.99 4.30 -3.80
C GLN A 117 -6.23 4.22 -5.31
N PRO A 118 -6.70 3.08 -5.84
CA PRO A 118 -6.84 2.86 -7.29
C PRO A 118 -7.83 3.83 -7.95
N TYR A 119 -8.83 4.28 -7.20
CA TYR A 119 -9.74 5.37 -7.56
C TYR A 119 -10.13 6.17 -6.31
N MET A 120 -10.68 7.36 -6.48
CA MET A 120 -11.13 8.16 -5.36
C MET A 120 -12.39 7.58 -4.74
N HIS A 121 -12.30 7.14 -3.51
CA HIS A 121 -13.47 6.81 -2.70
C HIS A 121 -14.02 8.08 -2.04
N GLY A 122 -15.14 8.57 -2.53
CA GLY A 122 -15.79 9.72 -1.91
C GLY A 122 -16.30 9.37 -0.52
N ASN A 123 -15.83 10.07 0.52
CA ASN A 123 -16.42 9.95 1.85
C ASN A 123 -17.64 10.86 2.03
N PHE A 124 -17.65 12.00 1.32
CA PHE A 124 -18.75 12.99 1.32
C PHE A 124 -18.95 13.58 -0.06
N MET A 125 -18.51 12.90 -1.10
CA MET A 125 -18.63 13.27 -2.51
C MET A 125 -18.69 12.00 -3.36
N ASP A 126 -19.01 12.13 -4.63
CA ASP A 126 -19.03 11.01 -5.58
C ASP A 126 -17.63 10.39 -5.77
N ASN A 127 -17.62 9.09 -6.02
CA ASN A 127 -16.40 8.40 -6.41
C ASN A 127 -15.87 8.95 -7.74
N GLN A 128 -14.56 9.08 -7.85
CA GLN A 128 -13.91 9.54 -9.09
C GLN A 128 -12.95 8.47 -9.60
N MET A 129 -13.19 8.04 -10.82
CA MET A 129 -12.31 7.10 -11.51
C MET A 129 -11.04 7.80 -12.02
N PRO A 130 -9.94 7.08 -12.18
CA PRO A 130 -8.77 7.62 -12.85
C PRO A 130 -9.10 7.96 -14.30
N LEU A 131 -8.47 9.01 -14.84
CA LEU A 131 -8.57 9.31 -16.27
C LEU A 131 -7.95 8.19 -17.10
N PRO A 132 -8.44 7.97 -18.34
CA PRO A 132 -7.87 6.96 -19.23
C PRO A 132 -6.33 7.12 -19.36
N GLY A 133 -5.60 6.03 -19.17
CA GLY A 133 -4.14 6.02 -19.28
C GLY A 133 -3.39 6.66 -18.09
N PHE A 134 -4.08 7.16 -17.07
CA PHE A 134 -3.45 7.80 -15.91
C PHE A 134 -2.47 6.84 -15.21
N TRP A 135 -2.90 5.65 -14.86
CA TRP A 135 -2.08 4.67 -14.13
C TRP A 135 -0.88 4.17 -14.92
N GLN A 136 -1.03 3.99 -16.25
CA GLN A 136 0.08 3.59 -17.12
C GLN A 136 1.17 4.67 -17.14
N LYS A 137 0.77 5.95 -17.15
CA LYS A 137 1.70 7.08 -17.05
C LYS A 137 2.38 7.13 -15.68
N VAL A 138 1.61 6.97 -14.59
CA VAL A 138 2.15 6.92 -13.21
C VAL A 138 3.12 5.76 -13.06
N ARG A 139 2.78 4.55 -13.53
CA ARG A 139 3.67 3.39 -13.50
C ARG A 139 4.98 3.67 -14.22
N LYS A 140 4.88 4.21 -15.44
CA LYS A 140 6.08 4.55 -16.22
C LYS A 140 6.95 5.57 -15.49
N LEU A 141 6.35 6.64 -14.96
CA LEU A 141 7.07 7.68 -14.22
C LEU A 141 7.79 7.12 -12.99
N CYS A 142 7.14 6.24 -12.23
CA CYS A 142 7.74 5.57 -11.09
C CYS A 142 8.92 4.69 -11.52
N THR A 143 8.77 3.90 -12.57
CA THR A 143 9.81 3.02 -13.10
C THR A 143 11.02 3.81 -13.57
N ASP A 144 10.82 4.89 -14.35
CA ASP A 144 11.89 5.73 -14.89
C ASP A 144 12.71 6.45 -13.80
N ASN A 145 12.17 6.54 -12.57
CA ASN A 145 12.80 7.24 -11.45
C ASN A 145 13.18 6.34 -10.26
N ASP A 146 13.06 5.02 -10.38
CA ASP A 146 13.28 4.05 -9.29
C ASP A 146 12.45 4.40 -8.05
N VAL A 147 11.18 4.73 -8.23
CA VAL A 147 10.21 5.05 -7.18
C VAL A 147 9.22 3.89 -7.04
N VAL A 148 9.00 3.44 -5.82
CA VAL A 148 8.08 2.34 -5.54
C VAL A 148 6.63 2.80 -5.69
N LEU A 149 5.84 2.08 -6.49
CA LEU A 149 4.40 2.31 -6.63
C LEU A 149 3.62 1.39 -5.70
N ILE A 150 2.93 1.98 -4.72
CA ILE A 150 2.13 1.29 -3.72
C ILE A 150 0.65 1.56 -4.00
N ILE A 151 -0.13 0.50 -4.16
CA ILE A 151 -1.59 0.62 -4.28
C ILE A 151 -2.24 0.23 -2.95
N ASP A 152 -2.92 1.19 -2.34
CA ASP A 152 -3.77 0.96 -1.18
C ASP A 152 -5.14 0.44 -1.65
N ASP A 153 -5.22 -0.86 -1.72
CA ASP A 153 -6.41 -1.62 -2.15
C ASP A 153 -7.27 -2.10 -0.97
N VAL A 154 -7.01 -1.54 0.22
CA VAL A 154 -7.74 -1.88 1.46
C VAL A 154 -9.25 -1.77 1.31
N ARG A 155 -9.74 -0.86 0.46
CA ARG A 155 -11.18 -0.69 0.23
C ARG A 155 -11.67 -1.31 -1.10
N ALA A 156 -10.87 -1.27 -2.16
CA ALA A 156 -11.28 -1.75 -3.48
C ALA A 156 -10.91 -3.22 -3.73
N GLY A 157 -9.88 -3.73 -3.08
CA GLY A 157 -9.36 -5.07 -3.26
C GLY A 157 -10.42 -6.16 -3.11
N PHE A 158 -10.39 -7.13 -4.01
CA PHE A 158 -11.35 -8.23 -4.14
C PHE A 158 -12.80 -7.80 -4.39
N ARG A 159 -13.00 -6.52 -4.78
CA ARG A 159 -14.31 -5.98 -5.18
C ARG A 159 -14.37 -5.60 -6.64
N MET A 160 -13.23 -5.22 -7.22
CA MET A 160 -13.12 -4.86 -8.64
C MET A 160 -12.52 -6.01 -9.44
N ASP A 161 -11.45 -6.63 -8.91
CA ASP A 161 -10.75 -7.74 -9.55
C ASP A 161 -10.12 -8.63 -8.46
N LEU A 162 -10.03 -9.93 -8.70
CA LEU A 162 -9.36 -10.87 -7.81
C LEU A 162 -7.84 -10.73 -7.87
N ALA A 163 -7.30 -10.35 -9.03
CA ALA A 163 -5.87 -10.16 -9.24
C ALA A 163 -5.33 -8.83 -8.69
N GLY A 164 -6.22 -7.96 -8.17
CA GLY A 164 -5.90 -6.63 -7.66
C GLY A 164 -6.46 -5.50 -8.52
N SER A 165 -6.64 -4.33 -7.92
CA SER A 165 -7.16 -3.17 -8.68
C SER A 165 -6.16 -2.65 -9.72
N ASP A 166 -4.87 -2.90 -9.57
CA ASP A 166 -3.85 -2.59 -10.57
C ASP A 166 -4.06 -3.42 -11.84
N HIS A 167 -4.38 -4.71 -11.71
CA HIS A 167 -4.78 -5.55 -12.84
C HIS A 167 -6.02 -5.01 -13.53
N TYR A 168 -7.07 -4.63 -12.76
CA TYR A 168 -8.30 -4.04 -13.32
C TYR A 168 -8.03 -2.78 -14.16
N PHE A 169 -7.09 -1.93 -13.73
CA PHE A 169 -6.73 -0.70 -14.44
C PHE A 169 -5.60 -0.88 -15.47
N GLY A 170 -5.10 -2.09 -15.68
CA GLY A 170 -4.11 -2.43 -16.70
C GLY A 170 -2.71 -1.87 -16.45
N PHE A 171 -2.26 -1.91 -15.20
CA PHE A 171 -0.87 -1.62 -14.81
C PHE A 171 -0.43 -2.59 -13.73
N GLN A 172 0.82 -2.57 -13.31
CA GLN A 172 1.32 -3.42 -12.22
C GLN A 172 1.94 -2.57 -11.12
N ALA A 173 1.43 -2.73 -9.90
CA ALA A 173 2.01 -2.13 -8.70
C ALA A 173 3.33 -2.83 -8.30
N ASP A 174 4.13 -2.19 -7.46
CA ASP A 174 5.28 -2.82 -6.81
C ASP A 174 4.87 -3.45 -5.47
N MET A 175 3.90 -2.83 -4.78
CA MET A 175 3.24 -3.39 -3.59
C MET A 175 1.75 -3.04 -3.60
N ILE A 176 0.95 -3.93 -3.03
CA ILE A 176 -0.49 -3.75 -2.88
C ILE A 176 -0.94 -4.14 -1.47
N CYS A 177 -1.79 -3.29 -0.87
CA CYS A 177 -2.28 -3.44 0.49
C CYS A 177 -3.72 -3.91 0.50
N PHE A 178 -4.02 -5.02 1.16
CA PHE A 178 -5.37 -5.57 1.30
C PHE A 178 -5.84 -5.60 2.76
N CYS A 179 -7.15 -5.46 2.98
CA CYS A 179 -7.84 -5.66 4.23
C CYS A 179 -9.35 -5.87 3.96
N LYS A 180 -10.22 -5.49 4.84
CA LYS A 180 -11.69 -5.46 4.69
C LYS A 180 -12.26 -6.69 3.98
N ALA A 181 -12.44 -6.65 2.64
CA ALA A 181 -12.99 -7.76 1.87
C ALA A 181 -12.14 -9.03 1.93
N LEU A 182 -10.83 -8.91 2.10
CA LEU A 182 -9.89 -10.03 2.25
C LEU A 182 -10.36 -11.07 3.28
N ALA A 183 -10.85 -10.61 4.42
CA ALA A 183 -11.26 -11.47 5.53
C ALA A 183 -12.75 -11.34 5.88
N ASN A 184 -13.51 -10.55 5.11
CA ASN A 184 -14.97 -10.42 5.22
C ASN A 184 -15.48 -10.22 6.66
N GLY A 185 -14.83 -9.33 7.42
CA GLY A 185 -15.20 -8.97 8.79
C GLY A 185 -14.25 -9.48 9.88
N TYR A 186 -13.31 -10.35 9.57
CA TYR A 186 -12.25 -10.75 10.50
C TYR A 186 -11.04 -9.80 10.40
N ASN A 187 -10.21 -9.80 11.44
CA ASN A 187 -9.05 -8.92 11.55
C ASN A 187 -7.84 -9.49 10.82
N VAL A 188 -7.84 -9.43 9.51
CA VAL A 188 -6.71 -9.81 8.66
C VAL A 188 -6.46 -8.74 7.61
N SER A 189 -5.21 -8.41 7.42
CA SER A 189 -4.71 -7.60 6.30
C SER A 189 -3.47 -8.26 5.71
N ALA A 190 -3.21 -7.97 4.43
CA ALA A 190 -2.05 -8.46 3.72
C ALA A 190 -1.37 -7.34 2.95
N LEU A 191 -0.05 -7.30 3.00
CA LEU A 191 0.82 -6.57 2.10
C LEU A 191 1.44 -7.57 1.14
N CYS A 192 1.15 -7.44 -0.14
CA CYS A 192 1.77 -8.23 -1.19
C CYS A 192 2.74 -7.36 -1.99
N GLY A 193 3.78 -7.94 -2.56
CA GLY A 193 4.75 -7.17 -3.32
C GLY A 193 5.65 -7.99 -4.21
N ARG A 194 6.41 -7.27 -5.05
CA ARG A 194 7.37 -7.83 -6.01
C ARG A 194 8.63 -8.35 -5.31
N ASP A 195 9.24 -9.36 -5.88
CA ASP A 195 10.39 -10.08 -5.31
C ASP A 195 11.56 -9.16 -4.93
N PHE A 196 11.84 -8.12 -5.72
CA PHE A 196 12.92 -7.18 -5.45
C PHE A 196 12.76 -6.39 -4.12
N LEU A 197 11.55 -6.32 -3.54
CA LEU A 197 11.25 -5.67 -2.26
C LEU A 197 11.28 -6.63 -1.07
N LYS A 198 11.31 -7.94 -1.31
CA LYS A 198 11.21 -8.97 -0.28
C LYS A 198 12.26 -8.85 0.82
N ASN A 199 13.52 -8.65 0.44
CA ASN A 199 14.61 -8.50 1.40
C ASN A 199 14.46 -7.23 2.25
N SER A 200 13.99 -6.13 1.66
CA SER A 200 13.72 -4.89 2.39
C SER A 200 12.58 -5.08 3.38
N MET A 201 11.50 -5.76 2.99
CA MET A 201 10.39 -6.06 3.90
C MET A 201 10.82 -6.96 5.06
N SER A 202 11.57 -8.02 4.79
CA SER A 202 12.04 -8.95 5.85
C SER A 202 13.09 -8.36 6.77
N SER A 203 13.77 -7.27 6.39
CA SER A 203 14.73 -6.57 7.24
C SER A 203 14.09 -5.62 8.25
N LEU A 204 12.79 -5.32 8.10
CA LEU A 204 12.10 -4.41 9.00
C LEU A 204 11.85 -5.04 10.37
N SER A 205 12.05 -4.28 11.45
CA SER A 205 11.53 -4.62 12.77
C SER A 205 10.05 -4.24 12.85
N TYR A 206 9.22 -4.94 12.07
CA TYR A 206 7.80 -4.62 11.90
C TYR A 206 6.95 -5.89 12.07
N THR A 207 6.67 -6.22 13.32
CA THR A 207 5.87 -7.40 13.68
C THR A 207 5.23 -7.23 15.05
N GLY A 208 4.24 -8.04 15.35
CA GLY A 208 3.55 -8.07 16.63
C GLY A 208 2.91 -9.42 16.88
N SER A 209 2.80 -9.82 18.15
CA SER A 209 2.33 -11.16 18.58
C SER A 209 0.96 -11.55 18.02
N TYR A 210 0.09 -10.57 17.77
CA TYR A 210 -1.27 -10.83 17.25
C TYR A 210 -1.37 -10.78 15.73
N TRP A 211 -0.28 -10.53 15.02
CA TRP A 211 -0.32 -10.42 13.56
C TRP A 211 -0.32 -11.75 12.84
N MET A 212 0.03 -12.82 13.53
CA MET A 212 0.13 -14.18 13.01
C MET A 212 -0.99 -15.11 13.50
N SER A 213 -2.13 -14.59 13.85
CA SER A 213 -3.24 -15.41 14.37
C SER A 213 -4.36 -15.61 13.36
#